data_57fef1349c57136d549422d06abdf7e6
#
_entry.id   57fef1349c57136d549422d06abdf7e6
#
_cell.length_a   1.000
_cell.length_b   1.000
_cell.length_c   1.000
_cell.angle_alpha   90.00
_cell.angle_beta   90.00
_cell.angle_gamma   90.00
#
_symmetry.space_group_name_H-M   'P 1'
#
loop_
_entity.id
_entity.type
_entity.pdbx_description
1 polymer ?
#
loop_
_entity_poly.entity_id
_entity_poly.type
_entity_poly.pdbx_seq_one_letter_code
_entity_poly.pdbx_strand_id
1 'polypeptide(L)'
;MSKIGEFLKEAGVFFLATNDGDQPKLRPLGAFLDKDGKVIFGIGDFKDVYKQLLANPKCEIAACKKDGHWLRYTGKAVFETDGSYAEEMIKAAHLEMIYNETTGNKLMAFHLEDAKAVDIAIMGEGVSLL
;
A
#
# COMPACT_ATOMS: atom_id res chain seq x y z
N MET A 1 -3.10 -10.70 12.79
CA MET A 1 -2.53 -9.96 11.63
C MET A 1 -2.24 -10.94 10.51
N SER A 2 -2.49 -10.57 9.27
CA SER A 2 -2.21 -11.41 8.11
C SER A 2 -0.70 -11.60 7.90
N LYS A 3 -0.32 -12.60 7.11
CA LYS A 3 1.10 -12.83 6.78
C LYS A 3 1.70 -11.64 6.04
N ILE A 4 0.92 -10.99 5.16
CA ILE A 4 1.37 -9.79 4.45
C ILE A 4 1.56 -8.65 5.44
N GLY A 5 0.62 -8.41 6.34
CA GLY A 5 0.72 -7.37 7.36
C GLY A 5 1.92 -7.58 8.29
N GLU A 6 2.16 -8.81 8.70
CA GLU A 6 3.35 -9.15 9.51
C GLU A 6 4.65 -8.82 8.75
N PHE A 7 4.70 -9.16 7.48
CA PHE A 7 5.86 -8.86 6.63
C PHE A 7 6.11 -7.35 6.52
N LEU A 8 5.06 -6.59 6.23
CA LEU A 8 5.17 -5.13 6.08
C LEU A 8 5.58 -4.46 7.39
N LYS A 9 5.07 -4.94 8.52
CA LYS A 9 5.43 -4.42 9.83
C LYS A 9 6.91 -4.65 10.13
N GLU A 10 7.41 -5.84 9.85
CA GLU A 10 8.83 -6.16 10.07
C GLU A 10 9.74 -5.38 9.13
N ALA A 11 9.36 -5.22 7.87
CA ALA A 11 10.14 -4.47 6.89
C ALA A 11 10.18 -2.97 7.20
N GLY A 12 9.10 -2.42 7.73
CA GLY A 12 8.97 -1.01 8.09
C GLY A 12 8.54 -0.14 6.92
N VAL A 13 9.42 0.09 5.96
CA VAL A 13 9.12 0.87 4.75
C VAL A 13 8.86 -0.08 3.59
N PHE A 14 7.88 0.24 2.79
CA PHE A 14 7.59 -0.49 1.56
C PHE A 14 7.41 0.49 0.40
N PHE A 15 7.45 -0.02 -0.82
CA PHE A 15 7.43 0.80 -2.03
C PHE A 15 6.25 0.39 -2.90
N LEU A 16 5.57 1.38 -3.46
CA LEU A 16 4.43 1.18 -4.36
C LEU A 16 4.82 1.62 -5.76
N ALA A 17 4.72 0.71 -6.71
CA ALA A 17 4.90 0.97 -8.13
C ALA A 17 3.54 1.13 -8.82
N THR A 18 3.43 2.17 -9.62
CA THR A 18 2.25 2.46 -10.45
C THR A 18 2.69 2.81 -11.86
N ASN A 19 1.72 2.99 -12.75
CA ASN A 19 1.98 3.42 -14.10
C ASN A 19 1.47 4.84 -14.32
N ASP A 20 2.32 5.67 -14.94
CA ASP A 20 1.94 6.98 -15.46
C ASP A 20 2.04 6.89 -16.98
N GLY A 21 0.93 6.52 -17.64
CA GLY A 21 0.96 6.12 -19.03
C GLY A 21 1.84 4.88 -19.21
N ASP A 22 2.92 5.00 -19.97
CA ASP A 22 3.92 3.95 -20.17
C ASP A 22 5.15 4.08 -19.25
N GLN A 23 5.16 5.08 -18.37
CA GLN A 23 6.27 5.30 -17.44
C GLN A 23 5.98 4.68 -16.08
N PRO A 24 6.79 3.70 -15.63
CA PRO A 24 6.66 3.21 -14.24
C PRO A 24 7.06 4.31 -13.25
N LYS A 25 6.32 4.40 -12.17
CA LYS A 25 6.59 5.33 -11.07
C LYS A 25 6.67 4.55 -9.77
N LEU A 26 7.59 4.95 -8.89
CA LEU A 26 7.83 4.28 -7.62
C LEU A 26 7.94 5.29 -6.48
N ARG A 27 7.36 5.00 -5.32
CA ARG A 27 7.47 5.83 -4.12
C ARG A 27 7.40 4.97 -2.86
N PRO A 28 8.03 5.44 -1.77
CA PRO A 28 7.91 4.77 -0.49
C PRO A 28 6.57 5.06 0.17
N LEU A 29 6.08 4.09 0.93
CA LEU A 29 4.95 4.23 1.84
C LEU A 29 5.36 3.64 3.19
N GLY A 30 4.79 4.14 4.28
CA GLY A 30 5.15 3.68 5.62
C GLY A 30 3.97 3.28 6.48
N ALA A 31 2.74 3.49 6.01
CA ALA A 31 1.55 3.23 6.81
C ALA A 31 0.60 2.27 6.11
N PHE A 32 0.05 1.34 6.89
CA PHE A 32 -0.99 0.43 6.43
C PHE A 32 -1.88 0.03 7.62
N LEU A 33 -3.06 -0.48 7.32
CA LEU A 33 -3.93 -1.15 8.28
C LEU A 33 -4.09 -2.60 7.87
N ASP A 34 -4.17 -3.49 8.85
CA ASP A 34 -4.50 -4.90 8.64
C ASP A 34 -5.78 -5.17 9.41
N LYS A 35 -6.90 -5.08 8.72
CA LYS A 35 -8.23 -5.04 9.36
C LYS A 35 -9.28 -5.62 8.42
N ASP A 36 -10.28 -6.30 9.01
CA ASP A 36 -11.42 -6.87 8.28
C ASP A 36 -11.01 -7.82 7.15
N GLY A 37 -9.91 -8.56 7.35
CA GLY A 37 -9.39 -9.48 6.34
C GLY A 37 -8.70 -8.81 5.18
N LYS A 38 -8.42 -7.50 5.29
CA LYS A 38 -7.78 -6.71 4.23
C LYS A 38 -6.51 -6.05 4.75
N VAL A 39 -5.53 -5.91 3.86
CA VAL A 39 -4.39 -5.01 4.08
C VAL A 39 -4.70 -3.74 3.32
N ILE A 40 -4.81 -2.63 4.03
CA ILE A 40 -5.30 -1.36 3.51
C ILE A 40 -4.18 -0.33 3.51
N PHE A 41 -4.01 0.34 2.39
CA PHE A 41 -3.01 1.38 2.18
C PHE A 41 -3.72 2.73 2.02
N GLY A 42 -2.96 3.82 2.13
CA GLY A 42 -3.52 5.15 1.95
C GLY A 42 -2.58 6.06 1.18
N ILE A 43 -3.16 6.87 0.33
CA ILE A 43 -2.46 7.89 -0.45
C ILE A 43 -3.28 9.18 -0.44
N GLY A 44 -2.61 10.32 -0.60
CA GLY A 44 -3.29 11.61 -0.66
C GLY A 44 -3.98 11.83 -2.01
N ASP A 45 -5.19 12.37 -1.99
CA ASP A 45 -5.94 12.69 -3.20
C ASP A 45 -5.27 13.79 -4.05
N PHE A 46 -4.38 14.57 -3.44
CA PHE A 46 -3.63 15.64 -4.12
C PHE A 46 -2.33 15.14 -4.77
N LYS A 47 -2.00 13.87 -4.59
CA LYS A 47 -0.75 13.27 -5.12
C LYS A 47 -0.96 12.66 -6.49
N ASP A 48 0.10 12.66 -7.31
CA ASP A 48 0.06 12.06 -8.64
C ASP A 48 -0.26 10.57 -8.61
N VAL A 49 0.17 9.87 -7.56
CA VAL A 49 -0.10 8.43 -7.40
C VAL A 49 -1.60 8.14 -7.40
N TYR A 50 -2.42 9.00 -6.80
CA TYR A 50 -3.87 8.83 -6.82
C TYR A 50 -4.43 8.89 -8.24
N LYS A 51 -3.99 9.88 -9.03
CA LYS A 51 -4.40 10.03 -10.44
C LYS A 51 -3.94 8.83 -11.27
N GLN A 52 -2.73 8.34 -11.00
CA GLN A 52 -2.18 7.18 -11.69
C GLN A 52 -3.01 5.93 -11.42
N LEU A 53 -3.39 5.67 -10.16
CA LEU A 53 -4.23 4.52 -9.80
C LEU A 53 -5.66 4.62 -10.32
N LEU A 54 -6.21 5.84 -10.43
CA LEU A 54 -7.52 6.03 -11.04
C LEU A 54 -7.49 5.71 -12.53
N ALA A 55 -6.42 6.08 -13.23
CA ALA A 55 -6.27 5.82 -14.66
C ALA A 55 -5.91 4.36 -14.94
N ASN A 56 -5.07 3.75 -14.08
CA ASN A 56 -4.64 2.37 -14.21
C ASN A 56 -4.45 1.77 -12.80
N PRO A 57 -5.37 0.92 -12.35
CA PRO A 57 -5.32 0.38 -10.99
C PRO A 57 -4.25 -0.68 -10.76
N LYS A 58 -3.60 -1.17 -11.81
CA LYS A 58 -2.54 -2.17 -11.67
C LYS A 58 -1.36 -1.57 -10.90
N CYS A 59 -0.92 -2.28 -9.87
CA CYS A 59 0.17 -1.82 -9.03
C CYS A 59 0.91 -2.98 -8.39
N GLU A 60 2.06 -2.67 -7.81
CA GLU A 60 2.88 -3.65 -7.11
C GLU A 60 3.50 -3.00 -5.89
N ILE A 61 3.53 -3.76 -4.80
CA ILE A 61 4.18 -3.36 -3.55
C ILE A 61 5.37 -4.28 -3.32
N ALA A 62 6.50 -3.69 -2.97
CA ALA A 62 7.70 -4.41 -2.58
C ALA A 62 8.18 -3.93 -1.21
N ALA A 63 8.66 -4.86 -0.40
CA ALA A 63 9.24 -4.59 0.90
C ALA A 63 10.39 -5.57 1.15
N CYS A 64 11.43 -5.14 1.85
CA CYS A 64 12.60 -5.95 2.10
C CYS A 64 12.88 -6.01 3.59
N LYS A 65 13.06 -7.22 4.12
CA LYS A 65 13.50 -7.44 5.49
C LYS A 65 15.02 -7.44 5.58
N LYS A 66 15.53 -7.25 6.80
CA LYS A 66 16.98 -7.25 7.05
C LYS A 66 17.67 -8.57 6.73
N ASP A 67 16.93 -9.68 6.81
CA ASP A 67 17.45 -11.01 6.50
C ASP A 67 17.54 -11.29 4.99
N GLY A 68 17.14 -10.33 4.15
CA GLY A 68 17.19 -10.43 2.70
C GLY A 68 15.93 -10.98 2.04
N HIS A 69 14.98 -11.48 2.83
CA HIS A 69 13.66 -11.83 2.28
C HIS A 69 12.95 -10.58 1.82
N TRP A 70 12.28 -10.65 0.67
CA TRP A 70 11.51 -9.53 0.18
C TRP A 70 10.12 -9.99 -0.30
N LEU A 71 9.18 -9.05 -0.21
CA LEU A 71 7.79 -9.25 -0.60
C LEU A 71 7.56 -8.66 -1.98
N ARG A 72 6.90 -9.42 -2.85
CA ARG A 72 6.26 -8.89 -4.05
C ARG A 72 4.76 -9.08 -3.92
N TYR A 73 4.03 -8.00 -3.83
CA TYR A 73 2.58 -8.00 -3.65
C TYR A 73 1.95 -7.23 -4.81
N THR A 74 1.38 -7.95 -5.76
CA THR A 74 0.89 -7.42 -7.03
C THR A 74 -0.63 -7.51 -7.07
N GLY A 75 -1.29 -6.52 -7.60
CA GLY A 75 -2.74 -6.55 -7.75
C GLY A 75 -3.30 -5.29 -8.37
N LYS A 76 -4.61 -5.11 -8.19
CA LYS A 76 -5.33 -3.93 -8.65
C LYS A 76 -5.85 -3.15 -7.44
N ALA A 77 -5.55 -1.87 -7.38
CA ALA A 77 -6.02 -1.00 -6.32
C ALA A 77 -7.54 -0.81 -6.42
N VAL A 78 -8.22 -1.07 -5.31
CA VAL A 78 -9.66 -0.82 -5.16
C VAL A 78 -9.83 0.13 -3.98
N PHE A 79 -10.34 1.32 -4.26
CA PHE A 79 -10.52 2.33 -3.22
C PHE A 79 -11.71 1.99 -2.33
N GLU A 80 -11.49 2.15 -1.02
CA GLU A 80 -12.52 1.91 -0.02
C GLU A 80 -13.55 3.04 -0.04
N THR A 81 -14.82 2.67 0.03
CA THR A 81 -15.92 3.64 0.14
C THR A 81 -16.23 4.00 1.59
N ASP A 82 -15.82 3.16 2.53
CA ASP A 82 -15.98 3.41 3.97
C ASP A 82 -14.85 4.33 4.46
N GLY A 83 -15.21 5.58 4.77
CA GLY A 83 -14.27 6.60 5.22
C GLY A 83 -13.61 6.30 6.58
N SER A 84 -14.11 5.33 7.34
CA SER A 84 -13.54 4.99 8.65
C SER A 84 -12.12 4.44 8.54
N TYR A 85 -11.77 3.78 7.46
CA TYR A 85 -10.40 3.30 7.23
C TYR A 85 -9.42 4.46 7.12
N ALA A 86 -9.76 5.47 6.34
CA ALA A 86 -8.93 6.67 6.22
C ALA A 86 -8.80 7.41 7.56
N GLU A 87 -9.88 7.55 8.30
CA GLU A 87 -9.87 8.19 9.62
C GLU A 87 -8.95 7.45 10.59
N GLU A 88 -9.05 6.13 10.65
CA GLU A 88 -8.21 5.31 11.51
C GLU A 88 -6.73 5.44 11.13
N MET A 89 -6.42 5.43 9.84
CA MET A 89 -5.05 5.57 9.35
C MET A 89 -4.47 6.95 9.66
N ILE A 90 -5.25 7.99 9.48
CA ILE A 90 -4.84 9.38 9.83
C ILE A 90 -4.45 9.46 11.31
N LYS A 91 -5.27 8.91 12.19
CA LYS A 91 -5.00 8.91 13.63
C LYS A 91 -3.78 8.06 13.97
N ALA A 92 -3.69 6.86 13.43
CA ALA A 92 -2.61 5.92 13.74
C ALA A 92 -1.24 6.42 13.27
N ALA A 93 -1.19 7.11 12.13
CA ALA A 93 0.04 7.62 11.54
C ALA A 93 0.31 9.10 11.86
N HIS A 94 -0.54 9.74 12.67
CA HIS A 94 -0.41 11.16 13.05
C HIS A 94 -0.37 12.10 11.85
N LEU A 95 -1.31 11.95 10.93
CA LEU A 95 -1.36 12.68 9.66
C LEU A 95 -2.39 13.82 9.66
N GLU A 96 -2.91 14.22 10.82
CA GLU A 96 -3.98 15.24 10.94
C GLU A 96 -3.56 16.59 10.37
N MET A 97 -2.28 16.93 10.42
CA MET A 97 -1.78 18.21 9.88
C MET A 97 -1.87 18.26 8.35
N ILE A 98 -1.86 17.10 7.69
CA ILE A 98 -1.92 17.00 6.24
C ILE A 98 -3.36 16.90 5.76
N TYR A 99 -4.17 16.10 6.46
CA TYR A 99 -5.54 15.77 6.08
C TYR A 99 -6.54 16.37 7.06
N ASN A 100 -7.02 17.55 6.74
CA ASN A 100 -7.98 18.29 7.57
C ASN A 100 -8.81 19.25 6.72
N GLU A 101 -9.80 19.89 7.30
CA GLU A 101 -10.68 20.81 6.59
C GLU A 101 -9.94 22.03 6.03
N THR A 102 -8.91 22.50 6.72
CA THR A 102 -8.14 23.67 6.30
C THR A 102 -7.34 23.38 5.04
N THR A 103 -6.69 22.23 4.96
CA THR A 103 -5.92 21.84 3.77
C THR A 103 -6.83 21.37 2.63
N GLY A 104 -8.00 20.84 2.96
CA GLY A 104 -8.90 20.23 1.99
C GLY A 104 -8.39 18.90 1.42
N ASN A 105 -7.25 18.40 1.88
CA ASN A 105 -6.67 17.15 1.42
C ASN A 105 -7.40 15.97 2.05
N LYS A 106 -7.58 14.90 1.27
CA LYS A 106 -8.20 13.66 1.73
C LYS A 106 -7.24 12.50 1.57
N LEU A 107 -7.19 11.64 2.59
CA LEU A 107 -6.50 10.36 2.49
C LEU A 107 -7.45 9.37 1.82
N MET A 108 -6.97 8.74 0.74
CA MET A 108 -7.73 7.76 -0.02
C MET A 108 -7.21 6.37 0.33
N ALA A 109 -8.04 5.60 1.02
CA ALA A 109 -7.69 4.23 1.42
C ALA A 109 -8.01 3.24 0.31
N PHE A 110 -7.14 2.26 0.10
CA PHE A 110 -7.35 1.22 -0.89
C PHE A 110 -6.77 -0.12 -0.44
N HIS A 111 -7.30 -1.19 -1.00
CA HIS A 111 -6.74 -2.53 -0.87
C HIS A 111 -6.47 -3.09 -2.27
N LEU A 112 -5.77 -4.23 -2.36
CA LEU A 112 -5.49 -4.87 -3.63
C LEU A 112 -6.43 -6.04 -3.87
N GLU A 113 -7.00 -6.13 -5.08
CA GLU A 113 -7.79 -7.26 -5.55
C GLU A 113 -7.09 -7.96 -6.72
N ASP A 114 -7.53 -9.17 -7.03
CA ASP A 114 -6.86 -10.04 -8.02
C ASP A 114 -5.37 -10.15 -7.72
N ALA A 115 -5.05 -10.32 -6.44
CA ALA A 115 -3.71 -10.14 -5.93
C ALA A 115 -2.92 -11.44 -5.80
N LYS A 116 -1.60 -11.29 -5.90
CA LYS A 116 -0.62 -12.33 -5.58
C LYS A 116 0.40 -11.73 -4.62
N ALA A 117 0.77 -12.49 -3.61
CA ALA A 117 1.81 -12.08 -2.67
C ALA A 117 2.82 -13.20 -2.51
N VAL A 118 4.09 -12.87 -2.69
CA VAL A 118 5.18 -13.86 -2.67
C VAL A 118 6.30 -13.35 -1.76
N ASP A 119 6.73 -14.22 -0.84
CA ASP A 119 7.94 -14.02 -0.03
C ASP A 119 9.10 -14.69 -0.75
N ILE A 120 10.09 -13.90 -1.16
CA ILE A 120 11.21 -14.36 -1.99
C ILE A 120 12.49 -14.26 -1.17
N ALA A 121 13.19 -15.40 -1.05
CA ALA A 121 14.53 -15.44 -0.46
C ALA A 121 15.56 -14.99 -1.50
N ILE A 122 16.71 -14.49 -1.04
CA ILE A 122 17.78 -13.98 -1.93
C ILE A 122 18.19 -14.99 -2.99
N MET A 123 18.34 -16.26 -2.60
CA MET A 123 18.81 -17.33 -3.48
C MET A 123 17.77 -18.44 -3.66
N GLY A 124 16.53 -18.17 -3.32
CA GLY A 124 15.50 -19.19 -3.32
C GLY A 124 14.32 -18.87 -4.21
N GLU A 125 13.41 -19.82 -4.31
CA GLU A 125 12.12 -19.61 -4.95
C GLU A 125 11.19 -18.84 -4.03
N GLY A 126 10.21 -18.18 -4.62
CA GLY A 126 9.21 -17.47 -3.86
C GLY A 126 8.20 -18.43 -3.22
N VAL A 127 7.71 -18.04 -2.05
CA VAL A 127 6.64 -18.75 -1.32
C VAL A 127 5.40 -17.86 -1.29
N SER A 128 4.28 -18.39 -1.74
CA SER A 128 3.02 -17.64 -1.74
C SER A 128 2.54 -17.37 -0.31
N LEU A 129 2.09 -16.14 -0.06
CA LEU A 129 1.51 -15.72 1.21
C LEU A 129 -0.03 -15.59 1.13
N LEU A 130 -0.60 -15.92 0.00
CA LEU A 130 -2.05 -15.91 -0.21
C LEU A 130 -2.61 -17.29 -0.53
#